data_b9c6563a1d712fa5c101591cb5e4f2dd
#
_entry.id   b9c6563a1d712fa5c101591cb5e4f2dd
#
_cell.length_a   1.000
_cell.length_b   1.000
_cell.length_c   1.000
_cell.angle_alpha   90.00
_cell.angle_beta   90.00
_cell.angle_gamma   90.00
#
_symmetry.space_group_name_H-M   'P 1'
#
loop_
_entity.id
_entity.type
_entity.pdbx_description
1 polymer ?
#
loop_
_entity_poly.entity_id
_entity_poly.type
_entity_poly.pdbx_seq_one_letter_code
_entity_poly.pdbx_strand_id
1 'polypeptide(L)' 'MLRKRSLSLAGHTTSLALEPAFWAVLEQMAAERGRSLTSVIAEIDAGRAPEPLASACRVTALAWAGQRA' A
#
# COMPACT_ATOMS: atom_id res chain seq x y z
N MET A 1 15.49 -5.73 -2.48
CA MET A 1 14.79 -6.85 -3.14
C MET A 1 13.28 -6.68 -3.00
N LEU A 2 12.56 -6.83 -4.11
CA LEU A 2 11.11 -6.69 -4.08
C LEU A 2 10.44 -7.94 -3.50
N ARG A 3 9.39 -7.73 -2.74
CA ARG A 3 8.52 -8.80 -2.27
C ARG A 3 7.15 -8.66 -2.90
N LYS A 4 6.69 -9.75 -3.52
CA LYS A 4 5.41 -9.78 -4.20
C LYS A 4 4.34 -10.37 -3.30
N ARG A 5 3.19 -9.73 -3.23
CA ARG A 5 2.01 -10.25 -2.54
C ARG A 5 0.82 -10.19 -3.47
N SER A 6 -0.05 -11.20 -3.36
CA SER A 6 -1.31 -11.23 -4.08
C SER A 6 -2.39 -10.60 -3.20
N LEU A 7 -3.16 -9.70 -3.77
CA LEU A 7 -4.19 -8.96 -3.04
C LEU A 7 -5.50 -9.02 -3.82
N SER A 8 -6.61 -9.04 -3.10
CA SER A 8 -7.93 -8.95 -3.71
C SER A 8 -8.41 -7.52 -3.58
N LEU A 9 -8.45 -6.80 -4.72
CA LEU A 9 -8.85 -5.40 -4.76
C LEU A 9 -10.03 -5.25 -5.69
N ALA A 10 -11.14 -4.70 -5.20
CA ALA A 10 -12.34 -4.43 -6.01
C ALA A 10 -12.80 -5.66 -6.77
N GLY A 11 -12.72 -6.84 -6.15
CA GLY A 11 -13.16 -8.09 -6.76
C GLY A 11 -12.17 -8.74 -7.70
N HIS A 12 -10.97 -8.16 -7.86
CA HIS A 12 -9.92 -8.70 -8.71
C HIS A 12 -8.71 -9.09 -7.88
N THR A 13 -8.07 -10.20 -8.26
CA THR A 13 -6.79 -10.57 -7.67
C THR A 13 -5.69 -9.86 -8.43
N THR A 14 -4.83 -9.15 -7.71
CA THR A 14 -3.71 -8.46 -8.31
C THR A 14 -2.42 -8.77 -7.55
N SER A 15 -1.30 -8.71 -8.23
CA SER A 15 0.01 -8.87 -7.61
C SER A 15 0.65 -7.50 -7.45
N LEU A 16 1.23 -7.27 -6.27
CA LEU A 16 1.90 -6.01 -5.97
C LEU A 16 3.28 -6.33 -5.39
N ALA A 17 4.32 -5.77 -5.99
CA ALA A 17 5.70 -5.98 -5.57
C ALA A 17 6.25 -4.68 -5.00
N LEU A 18 6.65 -4.73 -3.73
CA LEU A 18 7.25 -3.58 -3.04
C LEU A 18 8.45 -4.05 -2.24
N GLU A 19 9.35 -3.13 -1.99
CA GLU A 19 10.46 -3.39 -1.08
C GLU A 19 9.92 -3.65 0.33
N PRO A 20 10.61 -4.51 1.11
CA PRO A 20 10.14 -4.83 2.47
C PRO A 20 9.88 -3.61 3.35
N ALA A 21 10.66 -2.54 3.19
CA ALA A 21 10.49 -1.32 3.97
C ALA A 21 9.12 -0.68 3.71
N PHE A 22 8.66 -0.68 2.47
CA PHE A 22 7.35 -0.13 2.14
C PHE A 22 6.22 -1.01 2.65
N TRP A 23 6.38 -2.33 2.56
CA TRP A 23 5.39 -3.25 3.15
C TRP A 23 5.25 -3.00 4.64
N ALA A 24 6.37 -2.84 5.35
CA ALA A 24 6.35 -2.59 6.79
C ALA A 24 5.60 -1.31 7.14
N VAL A 25 5.84 -0.23 6.38
CA VAL A 25 5.16 1.04 6.61
C VAL A 25 3.66 0.92 6.36
N LEU A 26 3.27 0.26 5.28
CA LEU A 26 1.85 0.09 4.96
C LEU A 26 1.14 -0.76 6.01
N GLU A 27 1.80 -1.79 6.54
CA GLU A 27 1.24 -2.59 7.62
C GLU A 27 1.06 -1.77 8.88
N GLN A 28 2.03 -0.90 9.18
CA GLN A 28 1.95 -0.02 10.32
C GLN A 28 0.79 0.97 10.19
N MET A 29 0.61 1.53 8.99
CA MET A 29 -0.53 2.41 8.73
C MET A 29 -1.85 1.70 8.97
N ALA A 30 -1.96 0.48 8.45
CA ALA A 30 -3.18 -0.31 8.61
C ALA A 30 -3.47 -0.58 10.08
N ALA A 31 -2.45 -0.98 10.83
CA ALA A 31 -2.60 -1.26 12.26
C ALA A 31 -3.07 -0.03 13.03
N GLU A 32 -2.50 1.14 12.73
CA GLU A 32 -2.88 2.37 13.44
C GLU A 32 -4.29 2.82 13.09
N ARG A 33 -4.75 2.50 11.90
CA ARG A 33 -6.11 2.86 11.48
C ARG A 33 -7.14 1.81 11.85
N GLY A 34 -6.71 0.69 12.43
CA GLY A 34 -7.60 -0.42 12.75
C GLY A 34 -8.20 -1.06 11.51
N ARG A 35 -7.45 -1.10 10.41
CA ARG A 35 -7.91 -1.63 9.12
C ARG A 35 -6.98 -2.72 8.63
N SER A 36 -7.45 -3.55 7.72
CA SER A 36 -6.59 -4.55 7.09
C SER A 36 -5.65 -3.86 6.09
N LEU A 37 -4.51 -4.51 5.83
CA LEU A 37 -3.57 -4.03 4.82
C LEU A 37 -4.25 -3.93 3.45
N THR A 38 -5.03 -4.94 3.08
CA THR A 38 -5.75 -4.94 1.81
C THR A 38 -6.70 -3.75 1.72
N SER A 39 -7.38 -3.41 2.80
CA SER A 39 -8.28 -2.25 2.84
C SER A 39 -7.54 -0.94 2.58
N VAL A 40 -6.36 -0.78 3.19
CA VAL A 40 -5.54 0.42 2.98
C VAL A 40 -5.09 0.51 1.53
N ILE A 41 -4.62 -0.61 0.97
CA ILE A 41 -4.16 -0.62 -0.42
C ILE A 41 -5.32 -0.39 -1.39
N ALA A 42 -6.51 -0.92 -1.08
CA ALA A 42 -7.69 -0.66 -1.91
C ALA A 42 -8.04 0.83 -1.96
N GLU A 43 -7.88 1.52 -0.84
CA GLU A 43 -8.10 2.96 -0.78
C GLU A 43 -7.08 3.72 -1.63
N ILE A 44 -5.81 3.30 -1.57
CA ILE A 44 -4.76 3.88 -2.40
C ILE A 44 -5.07 3.64 -3.87
N ASP A 45 -5.49 2.42 -4.22
CA ASP A 45 -5.84 2.06 -5.59
C ASP A 45 -6.97 2.93 -6.13
N ALA A 46 -7.98 3.18 -5.31
CA ALA A 46 -9.13 3.99 -5.72
C ALA A 46 -8.74 5.43 -6.03
N GLY A 47 -7.72 5.96 -5.38
CA GLY A 47 -7.32 7.36 -5.53
C GLY A 47 -6.09 7.57 -6.40
N ARG A 48 -5.52 6.53 -6.99
CA ARG A 48 -4.23 6.65 -7.68
C ARG A 48 -4.31 7.26 -9.08
N ALA A 49 -5.51 7.40 -9.63
CA ALA A 49 -5.69 7.93 -10.99
C ALA A 49 -4.85 7.13 -12.00
N PRO A 50 -4.07 7.77 -12.91
CA PRO A 50 -3.29 7.02 -13.90
C PRO A 50 -1.97 6.46 -13.38
N GLU A 51 -1.62 6.68 -12.11
CA GLU A 51 -0.34 6.21 -11.59
C GLU A 51 -0.34 4.70 -11.37
N PRO A 52 0.81 4.02 -11.60
CA PRO A 52 0.92 2.61 -11.24
C PRO A 52 0.68 2.40 -9.74
N LEU A 53 0.05 1.29 -9.39
CA LEU A 53 -0.29 1.01 -7.99
C LEU A 53 0.96 0.97 -7.09
N ALA A 54 2.04 0.35 -7.56
CA ALA A 54 3.26 0.28 -6.77
C ALA A 54 3.81 1.67 -6.46
N SER A 55 3.80 2.57 -7.44
CA SER A 55 4.25 3.94 -7.24
C SER A 55 3.36 4.66 -6.25
N ALA A 56 2.04 4.54 -6.39
CA ALA A 56 1.09 5.18 -5.48
C ALA A 56 1.28 4.70 -4.05
N CYS A 57 1.54 3.39 -3.87
CA CYS A 57 1.79 2.83 -2.53
C CYS A 57 3.08 3.38 -1.93
N ARG A 58 4.15 3.46 -2.72
CA ARG A 58 5.42 4.01 -2.22
C ARG A 58 5.29 5.47 -1.82
N VAL A 59 4.66 6.27 -2.65
CA VAL A 59 4.47 7.69 -2.36
C VAL A 59 3.61 7.88 -1.11
N THR A 60 2.52 7.13 -1.00
CA THR A 60 1.65 7.20 0.18
C THR A 60 2.39 6.78 1.45
N ALA A 61 3.16 5.69 1.38
CA ALA A 61 3.92 5.22 2.53
C ALA A 61 4.96 6.24 2.96
N LEU A 62 5.66 6.83 1.99
CA LEU A 62 6.67 7.83 2.28
C LEU A 62 6.07 9.07 2.93
N ALA A 63 4.96 9.56 2.40
CA ALA A 63 4.28 10.73 2.95
C ALA A 63 3.80 10.48 4.38
N TRP A 64 3.21 9.30 4.62
CA TRP A 64 2.73 8.94 5.95
C TRP A 64 3.88 8.87 6.96
N ALA A 65 4.98 8.20 6.58
CA ALA A 65 6.14 8.06 7.45
C ALA A 65 6.77 9.43 7.75
N GLY A 66 6.83 10.30 6.74
CA GLY A 66 7.38 11.65 6.92
C GLY A 66 6.57 12.51 7.88
N GLN A 67 5.25 12.34 7.89
CA GLN A 67 4.39 13.10 8.79
C GLN A 67 4.54 12.66 10.26
N ARG A 68 5.08 11.48 10.48
CA ARG A 68 5.24 10.92 11.82
C ARG A 68 6.62 11.17 12.41
N ALA A 69 7.54 11.66 11.62
CA ALA A 69 8.92 11.91 12.07
C ALA A 69 9.01 13.13 12.98
#